data_81d935ddfdd921c8ac45d6e9ca69d02f
#
_entry.id   81d935ddfdd921c8ac45d6e9ca69d02f
#
_cell.length_a   1.000
_cell.length_b   1.000
_cell.length_c   1.000
_cell.angle_alpha   90.00
_cell.angle_beta   90.00
_cell.angle_gamma   90.00
#
_symmetry.space_group_name_H-M   'P 1'
#
loop_
_entity.id
_entity.type
_entity.pdbx_description
1 polymer ?
#
loop_
_entity_poly.entity_id
_entity_poly.type
_entity_poly.pdbx_seq_one_letter_code
_entity_poly.pdbx_strand_id
1 'polypeptide(L)'
;MMKQEEDFALWNQFLEGDEKAYLYIYKLYAQDMYSYGMLFTANSELVKDCLHDVFVKIHRNRKKLSQVDNIRLYLLKAMKNYLFDVFDKKKELFHNDTIEPVFSPEYTIEDKIIRQEELHYQSRKIRQMLESLTPRQKEVLYYKYMKNLTYDEIGEIMQMN
;
A
#
# COMPACT_ATOMS: atom_id res chain seq x y z
N MET A 1 -13.66 -10.92 -11.35
CA MET A 1 -15.13 -10.91 -11.14
C MET A 1 -15.49 -11.54 -9.81
N MET A 2 -15.25 -12.81 -9.54
CA MET A 2 -15.60 -13.47 -8.26
C MET A 2 -15.00 -12.76 -7.02
N LYS A 3 -13.74 -12.35 -7.07
CA LYS A 3 -13.08 -11.66 -5.94
C LYS A 3 -13.70 -10.29 -5.65
N GLN A 4 -14.10 -9.54 -6.66
CA GLN A 4 -14.76 -8.24 -6.47
C GLN A 4 -16.14 -8.40 -5.83
N GLU A 5 -16.88 -9.44 -6.20
CA GLU A 5 -18.18 -9.75 -5.60
C GLU A 5 -18.03 -10.19 -4.13
N GLU A 6 -16.98 -10.96 -3.82
CA GLU A 6 -16.64 -11.37 -2.45
C GLU A 6 -16.21 -10.17 -1.60
N ASP A 7 -15.35 -9.30 -2.14
CA ASP A 7 -14.92 -8.07 -1.47
C ASP A 7 -16.11 -7.13 -1.23
N PHE A 8 -16.96 -6.96 -2.21
CA PHE A 8 -18.16 -6.13 -2.09
C PHE A 8 -19.11 -6.65 -1.00
N ALA A 9 -19.37 -7.96 -0.96
CA ALA A 9 -20.21 -8.57 0.06
C ALA A 9 -19.61 -8.44 1.46
N LEU A 10 -18.31 -8.73 1.59
CA LEU A 10 -17.57 -8.62 2.86
C LEU A 10 -17.55 -7.19 3.38
N TRP A 11 -17.31 -6.21 2.50
CA TRP A 11 -17.32 -4.80 2.87
C TRP A 11 -18.69 -4.34 3.34
N ASN A 12 -19.76 -4.75 2.66
CA ASN A 12 -21.12 -4.43 3.07
C ASN A 12 -21.47 -5.00 4.46
N GLN A 13 -21.09 -6.23 4.74
CA GLN A 13 -21.25 -6.82 6.08
C GLN A 13 -20.55 -5.98 7.16
N PHE A 14 -19.34 -5.53 6.87
CA PHE A 14 -18.61 -4.61 7.77
C PHE A 14 -19.36 -3.28 7.94
N LEU A 15 -19.85 -2.67 6.85
CA LEU A 15 -20.60 -1.41 6.92
C LEU A 15 -21.89 -1.54 7.75
N GLU A 16 -22.54 -2.70 7.70
CA GLU A 16 -23.72 -3.02 8.49
C GLU A 16 -23.41 -3.27 9.98
N GLY A 17 -22.15 -3.37 10.33
CA GLY A 17 -21.68 -3.50 11.71
C GLY A 17 -21.28 -4.90 12.14
N ASP A 18 -21.04 -5.81 11.18
CA ASP A 18 -20.53 -7.14 11.49
C ASP A 18 -19.05 -7.07 11.92
N GLU A 19 -18.81 -7.26 13.20
CA GLU A 19 -17.47 -7.26 13.78
C GLU A 19 -16.61 -8.42 13.28
N LYS A 20 -17.21 -9.55 12.90
CA LYS A 20 -16.47 -10.68 12.32
C LYS A 20 -15.95 -10.32 10.92
N ALA A 21 -16.76 -9.61 10.13
CA ALA A 21 -16.33 -9.11 8.83
C ALA A 21 -15.15 -8.13 8.98
N TYR A 22 -15.21 -7.21 9.95
CA TYR A 22 -14.11 -6.30 10.24
C TYR A 22 -12.81 -7.04 10.63
N LEU A 23 -12.89 -7.99 11.56
CA LEU A 23 -11.73 -8.79 11.97
C LEU A 23 -11.16 -9.63 10.82
N TYR A 24 -12.02 -10.12 9.94
CA TYR A 24 -11.60 -10.87 8.77
C TYR A 24 -10.84 -9.99 7.78
N ILE A 25 -11.34 -8.79 7.50
CA ILE A 25 -10.64 -7.80 6.68
C ILE A 25 -9.26 -7.46 7.28
N TYR A 26 -9.20 -7.23 8.59
CA TYR A 26 -7.93 -6.98 9.28
C TYR A 26 -6.94 -8.14 9.07
N LYS A 27 -7.36 -9.36 9.33
CA LYS A 27 -6.51 -10.56 9.18
C LYS A 27 -6.02 -10.77 7.75
N LEU A 28 -6.86 -10.46 6.75
CA LEU A 28 -6.48 -10.62 5.34
C LEU A 28 -5.45 -9.59 4.88
N TYR A 29 -5.55 -8.35 5.35
CA TYR A 29 -4.84 -7.23 4.73
C TYR A 29 -3.81 -6.54 5.62
N ALA A 30 -3.80 -6.75 6.93
CA ALA A 30 -2.90 -6.03 7.84
C ALA A 30 -1.42 -6.24 7.48
N GLN A 31 -1.02 -7.47 7.20
CA GLN A 31 0.36 -7.78 6.82
C GLN A 31 0.75 -7.15 5.48
N ASP A 32 -0.15 -7.17 4.51
CA ASP A 32 0.07 -6.56 3.19
C ASP A 32 0.21 -5.03 3.30
N MET A 33 -0.64 -4.41 4.11
CA MET A 33 -0.55 -2.96 4.41
C MET A 33 0.73 -2.60 5.15
N TYR A 34 1.15 -3.42 6.11
CA TYR A 34 2.40 -3.22 6.83
C TYR A 34 3.60 -3.26 5.87
N SER A 35 3.69 -4.30 5.06
CA SER A 35 4.75 -4.45 4.05
C SER A 35 4.75 -3.28 3.06
N TYR A 36 3.57 -2.84 2.66
CA TYR A 36 3.41 -1.68 1.79
C TYR A 36 3.90 -0.39 2.45
N GLY A 37 3.54 -0.13 3.69
CA GLY A 37 4.01 1.03 4.45
C GLY A 37 5.53 1.07 4.61
N MET A 38 6.16 -0.09 4.80
CA MET A 38 7.62 -0.22 4.91
C MET A 38 8.37 0.14 3.60
N LEU A 39 7.68 0.24 2.48
CA LEU A 39 8.29 0.72 1.23
C LEU A 39 8.56 2.24 1.24
N PHE A 40 7.89 2.99 2.09
CA PHE A 40 8.00 4.45 2.19
C PHE A 40 8.88 4.92 3.34
N THR A 41 9.15 4.08 4.31
CA THR A 41 9.96 4.42 5.48
C THR A 41 10.55 3.17 6.12
N ALA A 42 11.75 3.29 6.69
CA ALA A 42 12.38 2.24 7.47
C ALA A 42 11.87 2.17 8.93
N ASN A 43 11.06 3.13 9.37
CA ASN A 43 10.53 3.19 10.73
C ASN A 43 9.33 2.26 10.91
N SER A 44 9.58 1.03 11.36
CA SER A 44 8.57 0.00 11.55
C SER A 44 7.50 0.37 12.59
N GLU A 45 7.88 1.06 13.66
CA GLU A 45 6.93 1.49 14.69
C GLU A 45 5.95 2.53 14.14
N LEU A 46 6.45 3.48 13.35
CA LEU A 46 5.58 4.44 12.66
C LEU A 46 4.59 3.74 11.73
N VAL A 47 5.04 2.74 10.97
CA VAL A 47 4.17 1.97 10.07
C VAL A 47 3.10 1.22 10.84
N LYS A 48 3.44 0.58 11.97
CA LYS A 48 2.48 -0.09 12.84
C LYS A 48 1.45 0.87 13.42
N ASP A 49 1.87 2.02 13.89
CA ASP A 49 0.98 3.05 14.42
C ASP A 49 0.02 3.56 13.33
N CYS A 50 0.53 3.84 12.14
CA CYS A 50 -0.30 4.26 11.00
C CYS A 50 -1.31 3.18 10.60
N LEU A 51 -0.89 1.92 10.55
CA LEU A 51 -1.76 0.78 10.27
C LEU A 51 -2.90 0.68 11.27
N HIS A 52 -2.57 0.75 12.56
CA HIS A 52 -3.55 0.73 13.63
C HIS A 52 -4.55 1.88 13.50
N ASP A 53 -4.06 3.09 13.31
CA ASP A 53 -4.91 4.29 13.19
C ASP A 53 -5.82 4.25 11.96
N VAL A 54 -5.34 3.72 10.85
CA VAL A 54 -6.16 3.52 9.63
C VAL A 54 -7.34 2.60 9.93
N PHE A 55 -7.10 1.45 10.57
CA PHE A 55 -8.18 0.51 10.92
C PHE A 55 -9.15 1.07 11.95
N VAL A 56 -8.65 1.77 12.97
CA VAL A 56 -9.49 2.46 13.96
C VAL A 56 -10.37 3.51 13.29
N LYS A 57 -9.81 4.29 12.40
CA LYS A 57 -10.55 5.33 11.65
C LYS A 57 -11.63 4.74 10.75
N ILE A 58 -11.32 3.66 10.05
CA ILE A 58 -12.27 2.93 9.20
C ILE A 58 -13.43 2.41 10.06
N HIS A 59 -13.15 1.74 11.16
CA HIS A 59 -14.15 1.22 12.08
C HIS A 59 -15.05 2.33 12.64
N ARG A 60 -14.44 3.41 13.12
CA ARG A 60 -15.17 4.55 13.71
C ARG A 60 -16.08 5.23 12.70
N ASN A 61 -15.66 5.36 11.47
CA ASN A 61 -16.35 6.08 10.41
C ASN A 61 -17.20 5.18 9.50
N ARG A 62 -17.37 3.90 9.84
CA ARG A 62 -18.03 2.92 8.95
C ARG A 62 -19.37 3.37 8.38
N LYS A 63 -20.19 4.07 9.20
CA LYS A 63 -21.50 4.56 8.78
C LYS A 63 -21.45 5.63 7.68
N LYS A 64 -20.30 6.27 7.51
CA LYS A 64 -20.07 7.34 6.52
C LYS A 64 -19.31 6.84 5.29
N LEU A 65 -18.83 5.60 5.33
CA LEU A 65 -18.05 5.04 4.24
C LEU A 65 -18.95 4.54 3.12
N SER A 66 -18.48 4.73 1.90
CA SER A 66 -19.13 4.21 0.70
C SER A 66 -18.85 2.72 0.51
N GLN A 67 -19.64 2.09 -0.34
CA GLN A 67 -19.39 0.73 -0.79
C GLN A 67 -18.07 0.65 -1.56
N VAL A 68 -17.38 -0.48 -1.42
CA VAL A 68 -16.08 -0.75 -2.03
C VAL A 68 -16.12 -2.15 -2.65
N ASP A 69 -15.66 -2.26 -3.86
CA ASP A 69 -15.56 -3.52 -4.61
C ASP A 69 -14.12 -4.07 -4.68
N ASN A 70 -13.14 -3.26 -4.28
CA ASN A 70 -11.73 -3.64 -4.16
C ASN A 70 -11.18 -3.16 -2.81
N ILE A 71 -11.29 -4.02 -1.80
CA ILE A 71 -10.86 -3.70 -0.42
C ILE A 71 -9.37 -3.42 -0.38
N ARG A 72 -8.55 -4.22 -1.07
CA ARG A 72 -7.09 -4.03 -1.11
C ARG A 72 -6.72 -2.63 -1.60
N LEU A 73 -7.24 -2.22 -2.74
CA LEU A 73 -6.97 -0.88 -3.30
C LEU A 73 -7.38 0.23 -2.33
N TYR A 74 -8.57 0.11 -1.74
CA TYR A 74 -9.06 1.07 -0.75
C TYR A 74 -8.10 1.19 0.44
N LEU A 75 -7.68 0.06 1.00
CA LEU A 75 -6.78 0.04 2.17
C LEU A 75 -5.37 0.55 1.83
N LEU A 76 -4.83 0.22 0.67
CA LEU A 76 -3.53 0.74 0.22
C LEU A 76 -3.59 2.27 0.04
N LYS A 77 -4.65 2.80 -0.55
CA LYS A 77 -4.87 4.24 -0.67
C LYS A 77 -4.98 4.90 0.71
N ALA A 78 -5.76 4.32 1.61
CA ALA A 78 -5.93 4.83 2.97
C ALA A 78 -4.60 4.84 3.73
N MET A 79 -3.81 3.77 3.63
CA MET A 79 -2.50 3.66 4.27
C MET A 79 -1.51 4.69 3.73
N LYS A 80 -1.41 4.81 2.41
CA LYS A 80 -0.55 5.80 1.76
C LYS A 80 -0.91 7.22 2.17
N ASN A 81 -2.17 7.58 2.07
CA ASN A 81 -2.65 8.91 2.42
C ASN A 81 -2.38 9.24 3.90
N TYR A 82 -2.66 8.31 4.80
CA TYR A 82 -2.42 8.50 6.22
C TYR A 82 -0.93 8.67 6.53
N LEU A 83 -0.09 7.81 5.97
CA LEU A 83 1.36 7.86 6.15
C LEU A 83 1.94 9.19 5.64
N PHE A 84 1.50 9.65 4.48
CA PHE A 84 1.95 10.92 3.90
C PHE A 84 1.48 12.12 4.74
N ASP A 85 0.25 12.08 5.26
CA ASP A 85 -0.25 13.12 6.19
C ASP A 85 0.62 13.20 7.46
N VAL A 86 1.04 12.05 8.00
CA VAL A 86 1.94 12.00 9.16
C VAL A 86 3.31 12.60 8.82
N PHE A 87 3.86 12.31 7.64
CA PHE A 87 5.11 12.93 7.19
C PHE A 87 4.99 14.43 7.01
N ASP A 88 3.91 14.92 6.42
CA ASP A 88 3.67 16.35 6.24
C ASP A 88 3.57 17.08 7.58
N LYS A 89 2.88 16.52 8.57
CA LYS A 89 2.82 17.08 9.93
C LYS A 89 4.18 17.10 10.62
N LYS A 90 5.01 16.07 10.45
CA LYS A 90 6.38 16.04 10.97
C LYS A 90 7.25 17.11 10.32
N LYS A 91 7.11 17.30 9.03
CA LYS A 91 7.79 18.36 8.26
C LYS A 91 7.50 19.75 8.82
N GLU A 92 6.24 20.04 9.08
CA GLU A 92 5.81 21.31 9.69
C GLU A 92 6.36 21.48 11.10
N LEU A 93 6.29 20.45 11.95
CA LEU A 93 6.73 20.50 13.35
C LEU A 93 8.24 20.72 13.50
N PHE A 94 9.03 20.07 12.67
CA PHE A 94 10.49 20.12 12.77
C PHE A 94 11.14 21.10 11.79
N HIS A 95 10.37 21.83 10.99
CA HIS A 95 10.83 22.74 9.94
C HIS A 95 11.90 22.10 9.04
N ASN A 96 11.72 20.81 8.74
CA ASN A 96 12.68 20.02 7.98
C ASN A 96 12.06 19.47 6.71
N ASP A 97 12.36 20.15 5.60
CA ASP A 97 11.86 19.78 4.26
C ASP A 97 12.43 18.46 3.73
N THR A 98 13.41 17.86 4.43
CA THR A 98 14.00 16.57 4.04
C THR A 98 13.23 15.36 4.59
N ILE A 99 12.24 15.58 5.46
CA ILE A 99 11.37 14.53 5.97
C ILE A 99 10.30 14.21 4.92
N GLU A 100 10.65 13.35 3.96
CA GLU A 100 9.74 12.87 2.92
C GLU A 100 9.75 11.35 2.84
N PRO A 101 8.59 10.73 2.58
CA PRO A 101 8.56 9.31 2.30
C PRO A 101 9.20 9.05 0.93
N VAL A 102 10.17 8.14 0.90
CA VAL A 102 10.83 7.72 -0.33
C VAL A 102 10.44 6.28 -0.61
N PHE A 103 9.86 6.04 -1.77
CA PHE A 103 9.50 4.70 -2.20
C PHE A 103 10.76 3.89 -2.53
N SER A 104 11.03 2.86 -1.73
CA SER A 104 12.21 2.00 -1.84
C SER A 104 11.81 0.52 -1.90
N PRO A 105 11.45 0.03 -3.10
CA PRO A 105 11.05 -1.37 -3.28
C PRO A 105 12.21 -2.33 -3.53
N GLU A 106 13.45 -1.87 -3.40
CA GLU A 106 14.64 -2.61 -3.84
C GLU A 106 14.65 -4.07 -3.34
N TYR A 107 14.39 -4.26 -2.06
CA TYR A 107 14.37 -5.61 -1.48
C TYR A 107 13.24 -6.49 -2.04
N THR A 108 12.07 -5.93 -2.26
CA THR A 108 10.89 -6.69 -2.70
C THR A 108 11.00 -7.13 -4.15
N ILE A 109 11.45 -6.24 -5.03
CA ILE A 109 11.61 -6.52 -6.47
C ILE A 109 12.84 -7.42 -6.69
N GLU A 110 13.95 -7.12 -6.03
CA GLU A 110 15.17 -7.90 -6.08
C GLU A 110 14.98 -9.33 -5.56
N ASP A 111 14.30 -9.52 -4.45
CA ASP A 111 14.02 -10.84 -3.89
C ASP A 111 13.23 -11.73 -4.85
N LYS A 112 12.25 -11.18 -5.57
CA LYS A 112 11.50 -11.91 -6.58
C LYS A 112 12.37 -12.30 -7.78
N ILE A 113 13.31 -11.46 -8.20
CA ILE A 113 14.23 -11.70 -9.30
C ILE A 113 15.27 -12.75 -8.90
N ILE A 114 15.81 -12.67 -7.69
CA ILE A 114 16.85 -13.58 -7.17
C ILE A 114 16.31 -15.00 -6.93
N ARG A 115 15.06 -15.16 -6.55
CA ARG A 115 14.45 -16.48 -6.32
C ARG A 115 14.25 -17.32 -7.60
N GLN A 116 14.40 -16.73 -8.77
CA GLN A 116 14.41 -17.44 -10.05
C GLN A 116 15.86 -17.70 -10.46
N GLU A 117 16.41 -18.82 -9.99
CA GLU A 117 17.85 -19.20 -10.11
C GLU A 117 18.44 -19.24 -11.53
N GLU A 118 17.62 -19.20 -12.57
CA GLU A 118 18.09 -19.25 -13.97
C GLU A 118 18.60 -17.92 -14.55
N LEU A 119 18.66 -16.84 -13.75
CA LEU A 119 18.77 -15.48 -14.28
C LEU A 119 19.87 -14.59 -13.68
N HIS A 120 20.98 -15.14 -13.16
CA HIS A 120 22.04 -14.31 -12.54
C HIS A 120 22.60 -13.19 -13.44
N TYR A 121 22.70 -13.41 -14.73
CA TYR A 121 23.14 -12.37 -15.67
C TYR A 121 22.03 -11.37 -16.00
N GLN A 122 20.84 -11.85 -16.25
CA GLN A 122 19.67 -11.01 -16.50
C GLN A 122 19.26 -10.23 -15.25
N SER A 123 19.43 -10.79 -14.04
CA SER A 123 19.11 -10.12 -12.78
C SER A 123 20.00 -8.90 -12.53
N ARG A 124 21.29 -8.94 -12.87
CA ARG A 124 22.17 -7.77 -12.77
C ARG A 124 21.76 -6.64 -13.70
N LYS A 125 21.40 -6.97 -14.93
CA LYS A 125 20.96 -5.98 -15.93
C LYS A 125 19.64 -5.34 -15.52
N ILE A 126 18.69 -6.15 -15.02
CA ILE A 126 17.41 -5.68 -14.48
C ILE A 126 17.63 -4.80 -13.26
N ARG A 127 18.53 -5.18 -12.33
CA ARG A 127 18.90 -4.38 -11.16
C ARG A 127 19.43 -3.01 -11.58
N GLN A 128 20.36 -2.96 -12.52
CA GLN A 128 20.90 -1.70 -13.05
C GLN A 128 19.80 -0.85 -13.70
N MET A 129 18.87 -1.46 -14.43
CA MET A 129 17.73 -0.77 -15.01
C MET A 129 16.82 -0.19 -13.92
N LEU A 130 16.52 -0.95 -12.85
CA LEU A 130 15.70 -0.49 -11.71
C LEU A 130 16.39 0.65 -10.94
N GLU A 131 17.72 0.57 -10.77
CA GLU A 131 18.50 1.63 -10.12
C GLU A 131 18.43 2.97 -10.88
N SER A 132 18.27 2.91 -12.21
CA SER A 132 18.15 4.11 -13.05
C SER A 132 16.77 4.78 -12.99
N LEU A 133 15.77 4.12 -12.43
CA LEU A 133 14.41 4.63 -12.34
C LEU A 133 14.25 5.59 -11.17
N THR A 134 13.39 6.60 -11.38
CA THR A 134 12.95 7.45 -10.29
C THR A 134 12.08 6.68 -9.27
N PRO A 135 11.98 7.13 -8.02
CA PRO A 135 11.09 6.49 -7.04
C PRO A 135 9.64 6.36 -7.54
N ARG A 136 9.15 7.35 -8.25
CA ARG A 136 7.80 7.34 -8.83
C ARG A 136 7.63 6.28 -9.92
N GLN A 137 8.63 6.08 -10.77
CA GLN A 137 8.64 5.01 -11.78
C GLN A 137 8.69 3.62 -11.13
N LYS A 138 9.52 3.44 -10.09
CA LYS A 138 9.57 2.19 -9.30
C LYS A 138 8.22 1.89 -8.66
N GLU A 139 7.54 2.90 -8.15
CA GLU A 139 6.21 2.78 -7.55
C GLU A 139 5.17 2.27 -8.57
N VAL A 140 5.15 2.82 -9.79
CA VAL A 140 4.27 2.34 -10.88
C VAL A 140 4.50 0.88 -11.17
N LEU A 141 5.77 0.46 -11.33
CA LEU A 141 6.12 -0.93 -11.59
C LEU A 141 5.71 -1.86 -10.45
N TYR A 142 5.89 -1.42 -9.21
CA TYR A 142 5.46 -2.16 -8.03
C TYR A 142 3.95 -2.44 -8.07
N TYR A 143 3.13 -1.41 -8.27
CA TYR A 143 1.69 -1.59 -8.35
C TYR A 143 1.29 -2.51 -9.50
N LYS A 144 1.91 -2.35 -10.66
CA LYS A 144 1.56 -3.15 -11.84
C LYS A 144 1.90 -4.63 -11.67
N TYR A 145 3.12 -4.92 -11.25
CA TYR A 145 3.66 -6.29 -11.25
C TYR A 145 3.57 -7.02 -9.91
N MET A 146 3.57 -6.28 -8.81
CA MET A 146 3.49 -6.87 -7.46
C MET A 146 2.08 -6.88 -6.89
N LYS A 147 1.26 -5.91 -7.25
CA LYS A 147 -0.12 -5.77 -6.77
C LYS A 147 -1.16 -6.06 -7.85
N ASN A 148 -0.75 -6.28 -9.09
CA ASN A 148 -1.62 -6.55 -10.24
C ASN A 148 -2.71 -5.50 -10.42
N LEU A 149 -2.40 -4.24 -10.13
CA LEU A 149 -3.34 -3.15 -10.36
C LEU A 149 -3.47 -2.82 -11.84
N THR A 150 -4.64 -2.36 -12.22
CA THR A 150 -4.88 -1.78 -13.55
C THR A 150 -4.22 -0.39 -13.64
N TYR A 151 -4.03 0.12 -14.83
CA TYR A 151 -3.46 1.47 -15.00
C TYR A 151 -4.38 2.55 -14.42
N ASP A 152 -5.70 2.36 -14.47
CA ASP A 152 -6.66 3.28 -13.85
C ASP A 152 -6.52 3.29 -12.32
N GLU A 153 -6.41 2.11 -11.70
CA GLU A 153 -6.18 1.97 -10.27
C GLU A 153 -4.83 2.57 -9.84
N ILE A 154 -3.78 2.39 -10.64
CA ILE A 154 -2.47 3.02 -10.42
C ILE A 154 -2.61 4.54 -10.50
N GLY A 155 -3.33 5.05 -11.50
CA GLY A 155 -3.62 6.48 -11.61
C GLY A 155 -4.32 7.05 -10.38
N GLU A 156 -5.29 6.33 -9.85
CA GLU A 156 -6.00 6.70 -8.62
C GLU A 156 -5.07 6.76 -7.39
N ILE A 157 -4.31 5.67 -7.14
CA ILE A 157 -3.47 5.60 -5.94
C ILE A 157 -2.30 6.58 -5.98
N MET A 158 -1.81 6.89 -7.17
CA MET A 158 -0.74 7.86 -7.39
C MET A 158 -1.23 9.28 -7.62
N GLN A 159 -2.54 9.50 -7.63
CA GLN A 159 -3.18 10.79 -7.90
C GLN A 159 -2.70 11.38 -9.24
N MET A 160 -2.66 10.55 -10.26
CA MET A 160 -2.31 10.94 -11.63
C MET A 160 -3.60 11.13 -12.45
N ASN A 161 -3.65 12.22 -13.18
CA ASN A 161 -4.72 12.50 -14.15
C ASN A 161 -4.40 11.87 -15.51
#